data_cfa61ce2fb523db7519f8551c4ce4051
#
_entry.id   cfa61ce2fb523db7519f8551c4ce4051
#
_cell.length_a   1.000
_cell.length_b   1.000
_cell.length_c   1.000
_cell.angle_alpha   90.00
_cell.angle_beta   90.00
_cell.angle_gamma   90.00
#
_symmetry.space_group_name_H-M   'P 1'
#
loop_
_entity.id
_entity.type
_entity.pdbx_description
1 polymer ?
#
loop_
_entity_poly.entity_id
_entity_poly.type
_entity_poly.pdbx_seq_one_letter_code
_entity_poly.pdbx_strand_id
1 'polypeptide(L)'
;MSNYAYVMDWDDYNSPAALNHLQKNGIVTYSAFKPFTIKVNGTNSSKKFNYGSVLIPVSKQNLSSDKLFDIIIEMQNKYDVPVYNSESGYSLKGIDLGSNNFRINKPVKVALLIGEGVNSYEAGEVWHLLDTRIGLPLTKLKLSQFSGISLKKYTTLIMVSLSLIHI
;
A
#
# COMPACT_ATOMS: atom_id res chain seq x y z
N MET A 1 -3.96 19.62 -10.15
CA MET A 1 -4.48 19.33 -8.78
C MET A 1 -5.90 18.83 -8.93
N SER A 2 -6.35 17.86 -8.13
CA SER A 2 -7.74 17.38 -8.15
C SER A 2 -8.54 17.93 -6.99
N ASN A 3 -9.82 18.21 -7.23
CA ASN A 3 -10.76 18.61 -6.19
C ASN A 3 -11.50 17.41 -5.56
N TYR A 4 -11.43 16.22 -6.16
CA TYR A 4 -12.19 15.05 -5.70
C TYR A 4 -11.29 13.91 -5.22
N ALA A 5 -10.48 13.33 -6.10
CA ALA A 5 -9.63 12.19 -5.77
C ALA A 5 -8.44 12.02 -6.72
N TYR A 6 -7.45 11.29 -6.26
CA TYR A 6 -6.38 10.75 -7.08
C TYR A 6 -6.46 9.23 -7.11
N VAL A 7 -6.02 8.62 -8.20
CA VAL A 7 -6.02 7.16 -8.40
C VAL A 7 -4.67 6.71 -8.94
N MET A 8 -4.14 5.66 -8.34
CA MET A 8 -2.90 4.99 -8.71
C MET A 8 -3.18 3.54 -9.07
N ASP A 9 -2.61 3.03 -10.17
CA ASP A 9 -2.67 1.60 -10.49
C ASP A 9 -1.87 0.76 -9.48
N TRP A 10 -2.18 -0.54 -9.41
CA TRP A 10 -1.48 -1.49 -8.54
C TRP A 10 -0.60 -2.47 -9.30
N ASP A 11 -0.48 -2.34 -10.60
CA ASP A 11 0.28 -3.22 -11.49
C ASP A 11 1.75 -2.80 -11.69
N ASP A 12 2.14 -1.63 -11.18
CA ASP A 12 3.53 -1.18 -11.17
C ASP A 12 4.33 -1.84 -10.04
N TYR A 13 5.58 -2.21 -10.34
CA TYR A 13 6.51 -2.81 -9.38
C TYR A 13 6.72 -1.95 -8.12
N ASN A 14 6.70 -0.63 -8.28
CA ASN A 14 6.93 0.33 -7.20
C ASN A 14 5.64 0.73 -6.47
N SER A 15 4.45 0.27 -6.90
CA SER A 15 3.18 0.62 -6.25
C SER A 15 3.15 0.32 -4.75
N PRO A 16 3.72 -0.80 -4.23
CA PRO A 16 3.80 -1.03 -2.79
C PRO A 16 4.64 0.00 -2.03
N ALA A 17 5.77 0.43 -2.62
CA ALA A 17 6.62 1.46 -2.03
C ALA A 17 5.93 2.84 -2.05
N ALA A 18 5.25 3.17 -3.14
CA ALA A 18 4.45 4.38 -3.27
C ALA A 18 3.31 4.42 -2.23
N LEU A 19 2.56 3.33 -2.07
CA LEU A 19 1.52 3.22 -1.04
C LEU A 19 2.09 3.40 0.37
N ASN A 20 3.21 2.75 0.67
CA ASN A 20 3.87 2.88 1.97
C ASN A 20 4.34 4.33 2.23
N HIS A 21 4.83 5.03 1.21
CA HIS A 21 5.19 6.45 1.31
C HIS A 21 3.96 7.31 1.65
N LEU A 22 2.84 7.11 0.97
CA LEU A 22 1.59 7.81 1.26
C LEU A 22 1.15 7.55 2.71
N GLN A 23 1.15 6.29 3.17
CA GLN A 23 0.75 5.92 4.52
C GLN A 23 1.67 6.50 5.60
N LYS A 24 3.00 6.58 5.36
CA LYS A 24 3.96 7.24 6.26
C LYS A 24 3.68 8.73 6.44
N ASN A 25 3.16 9.37 5.39
CA ASN A 25 2.73 10.78 5.43
C ASN A 25 1.29 10.96 5.95
N GLY A 26 0.67 9.90 6.51
CA GLY A 26 -0.67 9.95 7.09
C GLY A 26 -1.80 10.04 6.07
N ILE A 27 -1.51 9.73 4.79
CA ILE A 27 -2.51 9.79 3.73
C ILE A 27 -3.46 8.60 3.83
N VAL A 28 -4.74 8.89 3.89
CA VAL A 28 -5.81 7.88 3.86
C VAL A 28 -6.01 7.40 2.43
N THR A 29 -5.90 6.09 2.23
CA THR A 29 -6.04 5.46 0.93
C THR A 29 -7.01 4.29 0.98
N TYR A 30 -7.58 3.93 -0.16
CA TYR A 30 -8.49 2.80 -0.32
C TYR A 30 -8.07 1.95 -1.51
N SER A 31 -8.26 0.63 -1.42
CA SER A 31 -8.06 -0.28 -2.56
C SER A 31 -9.39 -0.64 -3.21
N ALA A 32 -9.41 -0.68 -4.54
CA ALA A 32 -10.54 -1.11 -5.33
C ALA A 32 -10.69 -2.64 -5.31
N PHE A 33 -11.89 -3.13 -4.99
CA PHE A 33 -12.25 -4.56 -5.03
C PHE A 33 -13.08 -4.95 -6.25
N LYS A 34 -13.24 -4.02 -7.18
CA LYS A 34 -13.83 -4.25 -8.52
C LYS A 34 -13.21 -3.28 -9.51
N PRO A 35 -13.13 -3.65 -10.80
CA PRO A 35 -12.62 -2.74 -11.82
C PRO A 35 -13.60 -1.59 -12.06
N PHE A 36 -13.06 -0.45 -12.50
CA PHE A 36 -13.82 0.74 -12.82
C PHE A 36 -13.12 1.57 -13.91
N THR A 37 -13.86 2.45 -14.54
CA THR A 37 -13.34 3.37 -15.56
C THR A 37 -13.79 4.78 -15.23
N ILE A 38 -12.88 5.73 -15.16
CA ILE A 38 -13.17 7.13 -14.88
C ILE A 38 -12.56 8.06 -15.93
N LYS A 39 -13.08 9.27 -16.02
CA LYS A 39 -12.38 10.38 -16.69
C LYS A 39 -11.19 10.80 -15.85
N VAL A 40 -10.06 11.06 -16.49
CA VAL A 40 -8.80 11.39 -15.81
C VAL A 40 -8.23 12.72 -16.31
N ASN A 41 -7.51 13.40 -15.40
CA ASN A 41 -6.71 14.61 -15.69
C ASN A 41 -7.51 15.78 -16.30
N GLY A 42 -8.80 15.90 -15.96
CA GLY A 42 -9.65 16.99 -16.46
C GLY A 42 -9.84 16.99 -17.99
N THR A 43 -9.53 15.90 -18.66
CA THR A 43 -9.62 15.73 -20.11
C THR A 43 -10.81 14.85 -20.47
N ASN A 44 -11.11 14.74 -21.79
CA ASN A 44 -12.05 13.72 -22.29
C ASN A 44 -11.46 12.32 -22.31
N SER A 45 -10.21 12.13 -21.88
CA SER A 45 -9.60 10.81 -21.76
C SER A 45 -10.19 10.03 -20.59
N SER A 46 -10.36 8.74 -20.79
CA SER A 46 -10.78 7.80 -19.77
C SER A 46 -9.72 6.75 -19.54
N LYS A 47 -9.61 6.26 -18.31
CA LYS A 47 -8.71 5.17 -17.94
C LYS A 47 -9.47 4.12 -17.17
N LYS A 48 -9.22 2.85 -17.53
CA LYS A 48 -9.69 1.68 -16.79
C LYS A 48 -8.68 1.37 -15.70
N PHE A 49 -9.19 1.13 -14.51
CA PHE A 49 -8.47 0.68 -13.33
C PHE A 49 -8.94 -0.72 -12.92
N ASN A 50 -8.02 -1.55 -12.45
CA ASN A 50 -8.29 -2.92 -12.07
C ASN A 50 -8.39 -3.10 -10.55
N TYR A 51 -8.56 -4.35 -10.11
CA TYR A 51 -8.46 -4.73 -8.69
C TYR A 51 -7.15 -4.24 -8.09
N GLY A 52 -7.20 -3.78 -6.84
CA GLY A 52 -6.04 -3.29 -6.12
C GLY A 52 -5.70 -1.83 -6.38
N SER A 53 -6.19 -1.22 -7.47
CA SER A 53 -5.94 0.21 -7.72
C SER A 53 -6.27 1.06 -6.51
N VAL A 54 -5.39 2.01 -6.19
CA VAL A 54 -5.42 2.78 -4.96
C VAL A 54 -6.11 4.12 -5.19
N LEU A 55 -7.19 4.36 -4.45
CA LEU A 55 -7.92 5.62 -4.42
C LEU A 55 -7.44 6.48 -3.25
N ILE A 56 -7.20 7.76 -3.51
CA ILE A 56 -6.78 8.78 -2.54
C ILE A 56 -7.82 9.90 -2.57
N PRO A 57 -8.89 9.85 -1.75
CA PRO A 57 -9.93 10.88 -1.73
C PRO A 57 -9.39 12.15 -1.07
N VAL A 58 -9.60 13.31 -1.70
CA VAL A 58 -9.17 14.62 -1.15
C VAL A 58 -9.93 14.93 0.14
N SER A 59 -11.23 14.69 0.17
CA SER A 59 -12.09 15.03 1.33
C SER A 59 -11.86 14.19 2.59
N LYS A 60 -11.09 13.09 2.50
CA LYS A 60 -10.81 12.20 3.65
C LYS A 60 -9.46 12.46 4.29
N GLN A 61 -8.73 13.46 3.84
CA GLN A 61 -7.41 13.80 4.35
C GLN A 61 -7.50 14.82 5.49
N ASN A 62 -6.60 14.71 6.48
CA ASN A 62 -6.45 15.68 7.57
C ASN A 62 -5.40 16.77 7.23
N LEU A 63 -5.28 17.13 5.96
CA LEU A 63 -4.33 18.13 5.45
C LEU A 63 -4.94 18.91 4.27
N SER A 64 -4.34 20.03 3.94
CA SER A 64 -4.81 20.86 2.80
C SER A 64 -4.58 20.13 1.46
N SER A 65 -5.37 20.51 0.45
CA SER A 65 -5.24 19.96 -0.90
C SER A 65 -3.87 20.22 -1.51
N ASP A 66 -3.25 21.37 -1.20
CA ASP A 66 -1.90 21.71 -1.66
C ASP A 66 -0.86 20.76 -1.08
N LYS A 67 -0.89 20.52 0.25
CA LYS A 67 0.02 19.58 0.90
C LYS A 67 -0.17 18.14 0.41
N LEU A 68 -1.43 17.74 0.18
CA LEU A 68 -1.71 16.43 -0.41
C LEU A 68 -1.09 16.33 -1.81
N PHE A 69 -1.24 17.35 -2.62
CA PHE A 69 -0.68 17.40 -3.97
C PHE A 69 0.84 17.32 -3.95
N ASP A 70 1.51 18.07 -3.07
CA ASP A 70 2.97 18.04 -2.92
C ASP A 70 3.48 16.64 -2.55
N ILE A 71 2.81 15.96 -1.60
CA ILE A 71 3.16 14.57 -1.21
C ILE A 71 2.98 13.61 -2.39
N ILE A 72 1.92 13.77 -3.18
CA ILE A 72 1.66 12.92 -4.35
C ILE A 72 2.75 13.16 -5.42
N ILE A 73 3.12 14.40 -5.69
CA ILE A 73 4.19 14.71 -6.66
C ILE A 73 5.54 14.19 -6.18
N GLU A 74 5.87 14.35 -4.90
CA GLU A 74 7.09 13.78 -4.31
C GLU A 74 7.12 12.26 -4.50
N MET A 75 6.01 11.58 -4.19
CA MET A 75 5.86 10.14 -4.35
C MET A 75 6.03 9.71 -5.82
N GLN A 76 5.35 10.40 -6.76
CA GLN A 76 5.49 10.10 -8.20
C GLN A 76 6.94 10.24 -8.67
N ASN A 77 7.62 11.33 -8.31
CA ASN A 77 9.01 11.59 -8.70
C ASN A 77 9.96 10.55 -8.10
N LYS A 78 9.69 10.10 -6.87
CA LYS A 78 10.57 9.16 -6.16
C LYS A 78 10.44 7.72 -6.66
N TYR A 79 9.23 7.29 -7.00
CA TYR A 79 8.94 5.89 -7.29
C TYR A 79 8.57 5.64 -8.76
N ASP A 80 8.43 6.68 -9.55
CA ASP A 80 8.02 6.64 -10.98
C ASP A 80 6.68 5.92 -11.17
N VAL A 81 5.74 6.13 -10.24
CA VAL A 81 4.40 5.52 -10.27
C VAL A 81 3.37 6.58 -10.70
N PRO A 82 2.69 6.38 -11.85
CA PRO A 82 1.71 7.34 -12.33
C PRO A 82 0.50 7.48 -11.43
N VAL A 83 0.09 8.72 -11.16
CA VAL A 83 -1.14 9.04 -10.45
C VAL A 83 -2.04 9.89 -11.34
N TYR A 84 -3.29 9.54 -11.38
CA TYR A 84 -4.32 10.18 -12.20
C TYR A 84 -5.30 10.92 -11.30
N ASN A 85 -5.64 12.15 -11.64
CA ASN A 85 -6.66 12.89 -10.92
C ASN A 85 -8.05 12.60 -11.48
N SER A 86 -9.06 12.60 -10.60
CA SER A 86 -10.47 12.55 -10.95
C SER A 86 -11.18 13.76 -10.34
N GLU A 87 -11.94 14.47 -11.15
CA GLU A 87 -12.73 15.63 -10.72
C GLU A 87 -14.15 15.25 -10.24
N SER A 88 -14.50 13.96 -10.33
CA SER A 88 -15.84 13.46 -10.00
C SER A 88 -15.75 12.09 -9.32
N GLY A 89 -16.75 11.79 -8.50
CA GLY A 89 -16.95 10.46 -7.92
C GLY A 89 -17.61 9.44 -8.83
N TYR A 90 -18.11 9.87 -9.99
CA TYR A 90 -18.85 9.01 -10.91
C TYR A 90 -17.93 8.30 -11.86
N SER A 91 -18.17 7.00 -12.05
CA SER A 91 -17.50 6.17 -13.03
C SER A 91 -18.25 6.18 -14.36
N LEU A 92 -17.50 6.06 -15.46
CA LEU A 92 -18.07 5.77 -16.77
C LEU A 92 -18.52 4.31 -16.89
N LYS A 93 -17.83 3.42 -16.16
CA LYS A 93 -18.13 1.99 -16.12
C LYS A 93 -17.60 1.40 -14.79
N GLY A 94 -18.34 0.46 -14.23
CA GLY A 94 -17.97 -0.25 -13.00
C GLY A 94 -18.47 0.45 -11.74
N ILE A 95 -17.65 0.48 -10.70
CA ILE A 95 -18.02 1.05 -9.39
C ILE A 95 -17.68 2.53 -9.30
N ASP A 96 -18.55 3.32 -8.72
CA ASP A 96 -18.27 4.73 -8.38
C ASP A 96 -17.26 4.84 -7.24
N LEU A 97 -16.49 5.95 -7.19
CA LEU A 97 -15.40 6.15 -6.23
C LEU A 97 -15.88 6.25 -4.76
N GLY A 98 -17.18 6.45 -4.55
CA GLY A 98 -17.82 6.37 -3.23
C GLY A 98 -18.36 5.00 -2.84
N SER A 99 -18.17 3.96 -3.67
CA SER A 99 -18.70 2.62 -3.45
C SER A 99 -18.05 1.91 -2.25
N ASN A 100 -18.83 1.08 -1.55
CA ASN A 100 -18.34 0.17 -0.50
C ASN A 100 -17.34 -0.90 -1.02
N ASN A 101 -17.17 -1.01 -2.34
CA ASN A 101 -16.13 -1.83 -2.94
C ASN A 101 -14.74 -1.16 -2.92
N PHE A 102 -14.63 0.05 -2.41
CA PHE A 102 -13.37 0.65 -2.00
C PHE A 102 -13.17 0.44 -0.50
N ARG A 103 -12.12 -0.28 -0.13
CA ARG A 103 -11.81 -0.60 1.27
C ARG A 103 -10.57 0.13 1.73
N ILE A 104 -10.62 0.67 2.94
CA ILE A 104 -9.52 1.42 3.53
C ILE A 104 -8.26 0.57 3.66
N ASN A 105 -7.13 1.11 3.25
CA ASN A 105 -5.81 0.51 3.44
C ASN A 105 -5.28 0.90 4.83
N LYS A 106 -5.28 -0.06 5.74
CA LYS A 106 -4.68 0.14 7.07
C LYS A 106 -3.17 -0.06 6.99
N PRO A 107 -2.37 0.77 7.67
CA PRO A 107 -0.93 0.52 7.80
C PRO A 107 -0.65 -0.86 8.38
N VAL A 108 0.29 -1.58 7.78
CA VAL A 108 0.69 -2.91 8.25
C VAL A 108 1.82 -2.81 9.26
N LYS A 109 1.81 -3.72 10.25
CA LYS A 109 2.88 -3.92 11.23
C LYS A 109 3.39 -5.34 11.07
N VAL A 110 4.52 -5.48 10.40
CA VAL A 110 5.07 -6.78 10.00
C VAL A 110 6.03 -7.31 11.07
N ALA A 111 5.88 -8.58 11.42
CA ALA A 111 6.88 -9.36 12.12
C ALA A 111 7.43 -10.44 11.19
N LEU A 112 8.75 -10.64 11.19
CA LEU A 112 9.45 -11.71 10.48
C LEU A 112 10.09 -12.64 11.48
N LEU A 113 9.81 -13.94 11.40
CA LEU A 113 10.45 -14.94 12.24
C LEU A 113 11.87 -15.22 11.73
N ILE A 114 12.84 -15.24 12.65
CA ILE A 114 14.25 -15.48 12.38
C ILE A 114 14.87 -16.39 13.45
N GLY A 115 16.10 -16.84 13.22
CA GLY A 115 16.92 -17.54 14.19
C GLY A 115 17.09 -19.01 13.88
N GLU A 116 17.52 -19.80 14.86
CA GLU A 116 17.78 -21.21 14.70
C GLU A 116 16.51 -21.97 14.24
N GLY A 117 16.64 -22.85 13.26
CA GLY A 117 15.53 -23.55 12.62
C GLY A 117 14.82 -22.76 11.51
N VAL A 118 15.17 -21.48 11.27
CA VAL A 118 14.59 -20.66 10.20
C VAL A 118 15.62 -20.51 9.08
N ASN A 119 15.18 -20.67 7.82
CA ASN A 119 16.06 -20.43 6.67
C ASN A 119 16.50 -18.95 6.63
N SER A 120 17.77 -18.71 6.88
CA SER A 120 18.34 -17.36 6.99
C SER A 120 18.40 -16.61 5.66
N TYR A 121 18.58 -17.31 4.53
CA TYR A 121 18.59 -16.71 3.20
C TYR A 121 17.22 -16.17 2.84
N GLU A 122 16.18 -16.98 2.98
CA GLU A 122 14.80 -16.56 2.70
C GLU A 122 14.35 -15.41 3.63
N ALA A 123 14.71 -15.49 4.93
CA ALA A 123 14.42 -14.42 5.88
C ALA A 123 15.15 -13.12 5.49
N GLY A 124 16.39 -13.23 4.98
CA GLY A 124 17.17 -12.11 4.47
C GLY A 124 16.54 -11.48 3.23
N GLU A 125 16.05 -12.27 2.28
CA GLU A 125 15.36 -11.81 1.07
C GLU A 125 14.07 -11.03 1.42
N VAL A 126 13.24 -11.58 2.31
CA VAL A 126 12.02 -10.93 2.78
C VAL A 126 12.34 -9.60 3.49
N TRP A 127 13.34 -9.61 4.37
CA TRP A 127 13.77 -8.40 5.05
C TRP A 127 14.27 -7.34 4.05
N HIS A 128 15.14 -7.73 3.13
CA HIS A 128 15.68 -6.82 2.12
C HIS A 128 14.56 -6.21 1.25
N LEU A 129 13.61 -7.04 0.80
CA LEU A 129 12.47 -6.57 0.01
C LEU A 129 11.64 -5.55 0.78
N LEU A 130 11.21 -5.88 2.00
CA LEU A 130 10.29 -5.03 2.74
C LEU A 130 10.97 -3.77 3.30
N ASP A 131 12.11 -3.93 3.96
CA ASP A 131 12.81 -2.82 4.64
C ASP A 131 13.55 -1.93 3.65
N THR A 132 14.34 -2.53 2.75
CA THR A 132 15.24 -1.78 1.85
C THR A 132 14.52 -1.31 0.59
N ARG A 133 13.74 -2.18 -0.08
CA ARG A 133 13.12 -1.85 -1.38
C ARG A 133 11.80 -1.12 -1.23
N ILE A 134 10.91 -1.58 -0.36
CA ILE A 134 9.60 -0.98 -0.12
C ILE A 134 9.67 0.13 0.92
N GLY A 135 10.69 0.10 1.79
CA GLY A 135 10.82 1.02 2.91
C GLY A 135 9.82 0.72 4.03
N LEU A 136 9.27 -0.49 4.10
CA LEU A 136 8.35 -0.93 5.16
C LEU A 136 9.16 -1.61 6.27
N PRO A 137 9.43 -0.95 7.41
CA PRO A 137 10.19 -1.55 8.48
C PRO A 137 9.45 -2.75 9.08
N LEU A 138 10.19 -3.78 9.41
CA LEU A 138 9.63 -4.97 10.05
C LEU A 138 10.35 -5.28 11.38
N THR A 139 9.65 -5.98 12.28
CA THR A 139 10.23 -6.48 13.53
C THR A 139 10.71 -7.90 13.34
N LYS A 140 12.00 -8.13 13.60
CA LYS A 140 12.59 -9.49 13.60
C LYS A 140 12.34 -10.16 14.95
N LEU A 141 11.66 -11.32 14.95
CA LEU A 141 11.33 -12.11 16.12
C LEU A 141 12.13 -13.40 16.13
N LYS A 142 12.88 -13.67 17.19
CA LYS A 142 13.61 -14.93 17.32
C LYS A 142 12.64 -16.08 17.59
N LEU A 143 12.76 -17.19 16.84
CA LEU A 143 11.96 -18.40 17.04
C LEU A 143 12.05 -18.92 18.49
N SER A 144 13.23 -18.92 19.10
CA SER A 144 13.45 -19.36 20.48
C SER A 144 12.70 -18.53 21.55
N GLN A 145 12.25 -17.33 21.21
CA GLN A 145 11.51 -16.43 22.11
C GLN A 145 10.03 -16.30 21.72
N PHE A 146 9.60 -17.00 20.68
CA PHE A 146 8.29 -16.79 20.05
C PHE A 146 7.11 -17.04 21.01
N SER A 147 7.18 -18.07 21.85
CA SER A 147 6.12 -18.41 22.81
C SER A 147 5.84 -17.32 23.86
N GLY A 148 6.83 -16.47 24.15
CA GLY A 148 6.70 -15.37 25.12
C GLY A 148 6.28 -14.02 24.48
N ILE A 149 6.10 -13.96 23.16
CA ILE A 149 5.84 -12.69 22.45
C ILE A 149 4.35 -12.49 22.23
N SER A 150 3.85 -11.30 22.63
CA SER A 150 2.49 -10.90 22.25
C SER A 150 2.42 -10.51 20.78
N LEU A 151 1.69 -11.27 20.00
CA LEU A 151 1.47 -11.01 18.56
C LEU A 151 0.39 -9.94 18.29
N LYS A 152 -0.37 -9.51 19.30
CA LYS A 152 -1.49 -8.54 19.14
C LYS A 152 -1.07 -7.20 18.54
N LYS A 153 0.21 -6.82 18.65
CA LYS A 153 0.75 -5.57 18.10
C LYS A 153 1.09 -5.64 16.60
N TYR A 154 1.09 -6.83 16.02
CA TYR A 154 1.38 -7.05 14.60
C TYR A 154 0.09 -7.33 13.82
N THR A 155 0.07 -6.93 12.55
CA THR A 155 -1.01 -7.25 11.62
C THR A 155 -0.66 -8.44 10.73
N THR A 156 0.65 -8.69 10.56
CA THR A 156 1.17 -9.73 9.66
C THR A 156 2.37 -10.39 10.31
N LEU A 157 2.37 -11.72 10.34
CA LEU A 157 3.52 -12.54 10.71
C LEU A 157 4.00 -13.27 9.45
N ILE A 158 5.27 -13.09 9.13
CA ILE A 158 5.93 -13.79 8.02
C ILE A 158 6.80 -14.91 8.60
N MET A 159 6.54 -16.11 8.15
CA MET A 159 7.33 -17.30 8.43
C MET A 159 7.82 -17.83 7.09
N VAL A 160 9.12 -17.90 6.93
CA VAL A 160 9.78 -18.54 5.79
C VAL A 160 9.99 -20.02 6.09
N SER A 161 10.70 -20.76 5.24
CA SER A 161 10.94 -22.18 5.47
C SER A 161 11.54 -22.46 6.86
N LEU A 162 10.90 -23.38 7.59
CA LEU A 162 11.30 -23.81 8.92
C LEU A 162 11.85 -25.23 8.86
N SER A 163 13.00 -25.48 9.47
CA SER A 163 13.50 -26.83 9.73
C SER A 163 12.85 -27.38 11.00
N LEU A 164 12.00 -28.38 10.86
CA LEU A 164 11.37 -29.05 12.00
C LEU A 164 12.25 -30.12 12.64
N ILE A 165 13.51 -30.26 12.18
CA ILE A 165 14.42 -31.32 12.67
C ILE A 165 14.94 -31.03 14.10
N HIS A 166 14.71 -29.84 14.63
CA HIS A 166 15.22 -29.37 15.92
C HIS A 166 14.11 -28.91 16.90
N ILE A 167 12.90 -29.43 16.74
CA ILE A 167 11.81 -29.22 17.72
C ILE A 167 11.63 -30.49 18.54
#